data_862da759b11fcc65c43ee242d3ad46fd
#
_entry.id   862da759b11fcc65c43ee242d3ad46fd
#
_cell.length_a   1.000
_cell.length_b   1.000
_cell.length_c   1.000
_cell.angle_alpha   90.00
_cell.angle_beta   90.00
_cell.angle_gamma   90.00
#
_symmetry.space_group_name_H-M   'P 1'
#
loop_
_entity.id
_entity.type
_entity.pdbx_description
1 polymer ?
#
loop_
_entity_poly.entity_id
_entity_poly.type
_entity_poly.pdbx_seq_one_letter_code
_entity_poly.pdbx_strand_id
1 'polypeptide(L)'
;MLREWEKLPKFMQTEEVRPYYDSLKKKKISLALKRGFDVFAASVMLVTFSPVLITISIMIVRDSKGGVFYRQERVTQYGRKFKIFKFRTMVANADKIGTQVTVSNDSRVTKVGEKLRKYRLDELPQLINIILGDMTLVGTRPESTHYVKKLSLIHISEPTRLALIS
;
A
#
# COMPACT_ATOMS: atom_id res chain seq x y z
N MET A 1 -12.82 -4.00 7.68
CA MET A 1 -13.97 -3.77 8.60
C MET A 1 -13.47 -3.28 9.94
N LEU A 2 -14.22 -2.39 10.60
CA LEU A 2 -13.91 -1.89 11.94
C LEU A 2 -13.94 -3.05 12.95
N ARG A 3 -12.83 -3.25 13.68
CA ARG A 3 -12.74 -4.26 14.75
C ARG A 3 -13.49 -3.80 15.99
N GLU A 4 -13.91 -4.72 16.85
CA GLU A 4 -14.44 -4.40 18.18
C GLU A 4 -13.37 -3.74 19.03
N TRP A 5 -13.77 -2.83 19.94
CA TRP A 5 -12.82 -2.05 20.74
C TRP A 5 -11.84 -2.94 21.52
N GLU A 6 -12.33 -4.01 22.10
CA GLU A 6 -11.55 -4.96 22.90
C GLU A 6 -10.54 -5.76 22.07
N LYS A 7 -10.80 -5.89 20.74
CA LYS A 7 -9.92 -6.59 19.79
C LYS A 7 -8.93 -5.65 19.09
N LEU A 8 -8.92 -4.37 19.46
CA LEU A 8 -7.92 -3.43 18.98
C LEU A 8 -6.56 -3.70 19.63
N PRO A 9 -5.45 -3.39 18.95
CA PRO A 9 -4.13 -3.40 19.58
C PRO A 9 -4.10 -2.49 20.81
N LYS A 10 -3.38 -2.89 21.87
CA LYS A 10 -3.32 -2.14 23.14
C LYS A 10 -2.90 -0.67 22.96
N PHE A 11 -2.00 -0.38 22.01
CA PHE A 11 -1.55 1.00 21.71
C PHE A 11 -2.66 1.89 21.11
N MET A 12 -3.77 1.31 20.65
CA MET A 12 -4.92 2.04 20.11
C MET A 12 -6.07 2.14 21.12
N GLN A 13 -6.01 1.44 22.25
CA GLN A 13 -7.04 1.47 23.29
C GLN A 13 -6.80 2.62 24.28
N THR A 14 -6.68 3.85 23.77
CA THR A 14 -6.48 5.06 24.57
C THR A 14 -7.76 5.90 24.59
N GLU A 15 -7.91 6.75 25.63
CA GLU A 15 -9.06 7.64 25.74
C GLU A 15 -9.11 8.65 24.57
N GLU A 16 -7.97 9.03 24.02
CA GLU A 16 -7.89 9.92 22.86
C GLU A 16 -8.46 9.29 21.59
N VAL A 17 -8.31 7.97 21.40
CA VAL A 17 -8.80 7.23 20.23
C VAL A 17 -10.30 6.91 20.36
N ARG A 18 -10.83 6.85 21.58
CA ARG A 18 -12.22 6.45 21.84
C ARG A 18 -13.28 7.26 21.08
N PRO A 19 -13.25 8.60 21.08
CA PRO A 19 -14.27 9.41 20.36
C PRO A 19 -14.30 9.13 18.86
N TYR A 20 -13.13 8.92 18.26
CA TYR A 20 -13.01 8.61 16.83
C TYR A 20 -13.53 7.22 16.51
N TYR A 21 -13.23 6.25 17.35
CA TYR A 21 -13.77 4.90 17.22
C TYR A 21 -15.29 4.90 17.29
N ASP A 22 -15.90 5.58 18.25
CA ASP A 22 -17.34 5.67 18.41
C ASP A 22 -18.02 6.37 17.23
N SER A 23 -17.37 7.38 16.67
CA SER A 23 -17.83 8.04 15.43
C SER A 23 -17.83 7.08 14.24
N LEU A 24 -16.77 6.27 14.08
CA LEU A 24 -16.67 5.25 13.02
C LEU A 24 -17.66 4.10 13.24
N LYS A 25 -17.89 3.71 14.50
CA LYS A 25 -18.85 2.66 14.86
C LYS A 25 -20.28 3.03 14.39
N LYS A 26 -20.66 4.31 14.46
CA LYS A 26 -21.93 4.81 13.93
C LYS A 26 -22.03 4.72 12.40
N LYS A 27 -20.91 4.71 11.69
CA LYS A 27 -20.85 4.71 10.23
C LYS A 27 -20.54 3.31 9.63
N LYS A 28 -20.82 2.22 10.34
CA LYS A 28 -20.52 0.85 9.89
C LYS A 28 -21.06 0.51 8.49
N ILE A 29 -22.29 0.92 8.20
CA ILE A 29 -22.92 0.67 6.90
C ILE A 29 -22.18 1.43 5.79
N SER A 30 -21.84 2.70 6.02
CA SER A 30 -21.07 3.51 5.07
C SER A 30 -19.68 2.92 4.81
N LEU A 31 -19.00 2.41 5.85
CA LEU A 31 -17.72 1.72 5.70
C LEU A 31 -17.84 0.41 4.91
N ALA A 32 -18.94 -0.33 5.11
CA ALA A 32 -19.20 -1.55 4.34
C ALA A 32 -19.50 -1.24 2.87
N LEU A 33 -20.32 -0.22 2.59
CA LEU A 33 -20.60 0.24 1.23
C LEU A 33 -19.32 0.74 0.54
N LYS A 34 -18.52 1.55 1.24
CA LYS A 34 -17.22 1.99 0.74
C LYS A 34 -16.34 0.78 0.37
N ARG A 35 -16.27 -0.22 1.23
CA ARG A 35 -15.47 -1.42 0.95
C ARG A 35 -15.99 -2.20 -0.26
N GLY A 36 -17.31 -2.35 -0.39
CA GLY A 36 -17.94 -2.94 -1.58
C GLY A 36 -17.56 -2.19 -2.86
N PHE A 37 -17.64 -0.85 -2.82
CA PHE A 37 -17.25 0.00 -3.93
C PHE A 37 -15.74 -0.15 -4.26
N ASP A 38 -14.85 -0.12 -3.25
CA ASP A 38 -13.40 -0.27 -3.45
C ASP A 38 -13.07 -1.58 -4.18
N VAL A 39 -13.67 -2.71 -3.75
CA VAL A 39 -13.46 -4.03 -4.38
C VAL A 39 -14.02 -4.07 -5.79
N PHE A 40 -15.25 -3.57 -5.99
CA PHE A 40 -15.87 -3.52 -7.30
C PHE A 40 -15.05 -2.69 -8.30
N ALA A 41 -14.72 -1.45 -7.91
CA ALA A 41 -13.95 -0.54 -8.77
C ALA A 41 -12.55 -1.10 -9.06
N ALA A 42 -11.84 -1.62 -8.06
CA ALA A 42 -10.53 -2.23 -8.26
C ALA A 42 -10.59 -3.45 -9.19
N SER A 43 -11.64 -4.27 -9.10
CA SER A 43 -11.83 -5.43 -9.98
C SER A 43 -12.09 -5.00 -11.43
N VAL A 44 -12.97 -4.04 -11.63
CA VAL A 44 -13.23 -3.47 -12.97
C VAL A 44 -11.95 -2.88 -13.56
N MET A 45 -11.22 -2.08 -12.81
CA MET A 45 -9.95 -1.49 -13.24
C MET A 45 -8.92 -2.58 -13.59
N LEU A 46 -8.79 -3.63 -12.78
CA LEU A 46 -7.85 -4.73 -13.02
C LEU A 46 -8.14 -5.45 -14.33
N VAL A 47 -9.43 -5.72 -14.61
CA VAL A 47 -9.86 -6.34 -15.87
C VAL A 47 -9.60 -5.40 -17.05
N THR A 48 -10.02 -4.14 -16.95
CA THR A 48 -9.86 -3.14 -18.02
C THR A 48 -8.39 -2.89 -18.36
N PHE A 49 -7.52 -2.78 -17.34
CA PHE A 49 -6.09 -2.54 -17.54
C PHE A 49 -5.29 -3.84 -17.74
N SER A 50 -5.92 -5.02 -17.77
CA SER A 50 -5.19 -6.28 -17.93
C SER A 50 -4.31 -6.36 -19.18
N PRO A 51 -4.69 -5.86 -20.38
CA PRO A 51 -3.79 -5.84 -21.54
C PRO A 51 -2.54 -4.97 -21.29
N VAL A 52 -2.72 -3.83 -20.63
CA VAL A 52 -1.61 -2.93 -20.26
C VAL A 52 -0.67 -3.59 -19.25
N LEU A 53 -1.23 -4.24 -18.23
CA LEU A 53 -0.46 -4.97 -17.21
C LEU A 53 0.37 -6.10 -17.82
N ILE A 54 -0.20 -6.85 -18.77
CA ILE A 54 0.50 -7.92 -19.49
C ILE A 54 1.64 -7.33 -20.34
N THR A 55 1.36 -6.27 -21.09
CA THR A 55 2.37 -5.59 -21.93
C THR A 55 3.54 -5.09 -21.09
N ILE A 56 3.25 -4.41 -19.97
CA ILE A 56 4.29 -3.94 -19.02
C ILE A 56 5.08 -5.13 -18.46
N SER A 57 4.42 -6.22 -18.12
CA SER A 57 5.07 -7.42 -17.59
C SER A 57 6.09 -8.00 -18.58
N ILE A 58 5.72 -8.08 -19.87
CA ILE A 58 6.61 -8.53 -20.94
C ILE A 58 7.80 -7.57 -21.12
N MET A 59 7.54 -6.25 -21.09
CA MET A 59 8.61 -5.24 -21.20
C MET A 59 9.63 -5.37 -20.06
N ILE A 60 9.17 -5.57 -18.80
CA ILE A 60 10.04 -5.72 -17.64
C ILE A 60 10.95 -6.96 -17.76
N VAL A 61 10.37 -8.10 -18.17
CA VAL A 61 11.14 -9.35 -18.33
C VAL A 61 12.18 -9.23 -19.44
N ARG A 62 11.86 -8.49 -20.51
CA ARG A 62 12.80 -8.25 -21.63
C ARG A 62 13.91 -7.25 -21.27
N ASP A 63 13.61 -6.26 -20.42
CA ASP A 63 14.55 -5.19 -20.04
C ASP A 63 15.60 -5.68 -19.02
N SER A 64 15.22 -6.57 -18.09
CA SER A 64 16.14 -7.08 -17.07
C SER A 64 15.75 -8.47 -16.56
N LYS A 65 16.75 -9.33 -16.27
CA LYS A 65 16.54 -10.67 -15.72
C LYS A 65 15.87 -10.61 -14.33
N GLY A 66 14.85 -11.46 -14.08
CA GLY A 66 14.17 -11.60 -12.80
C GLY A 66 12.65 -11.53 -12.88
N GLY A 67 11.96 -11.50 -11.74
CA GLY A 67 10.50 -11.48 -11.65
C GLY A 67 9.89 -10.15 -12.10
N VAL A 68 8.60 -10.18 -12.45
CA VAL A 68 7.83 -8.99 -12.87
C VAL A 68 7.53 -8.07 -11.71
N PHE A 69 7.22 -8.64 -10.55
CA PHE A 69 6.76 -7.89 -9.38
C PHE A 69 7.86 -7.70 -8.36
N TYR A 70 7.88 -6.51 -7.79
CA TYR A 70 8.58 -6.18 -6.56
C TYR A 70 7.60 -6.14 -5.40
N ARG A 71 7.97 -6.70 -4.25
CA ARG A 71 7.13 -6.78 -3.06
C ARG A 71 7.85 -6.15 -1.88
N GLN A 72 7.30 -5.06 -1.36
CA GLN A 72 7.83 -4.35 -0.19
C GLN A 72 6.89 -4.50 0.99
N GLU A 73 7.45 -4.76 2.18
CA GLU A 73 6.68 -4.82 3.42
C GLU A 73 6.20 -3.42 3.81
N ARG A 74 4.92 -3.33 4.11
CA ARG A 74 4.22 -2.13 4.54
C ARG A 74 3.33 -2.44 5.73
N VAL A 75 2.94 -1.40 6.46
CA VAL A 75 2.02 -1.51 7.60
C VAL A 75 0.68 -0.94 7.18
N THR A 76 -0.39 -1.72 7.35
CA THR A 76 -1.77 -1.31 7.15
C THR A 76 -2.47 -1.14 8.49
N GLN A 77 -3.76 -0.91 8.45
CA GLN A 77 -4.64 -0.71 9.60
C GLN A 77 -4.36 -1.70 10.75
N TYR A 78 -4.38 -1.23 11.98
CA TYR A 78 -4.10 -1.99 13.21
C TYR A 78 -2.65 -2.52 13.34
N GLY A 79 -1.69 -1.92 12.63
CA GLY A 79 -0.29 -2.36 12.67
C GLY A 79 -0.02 -3.67 11.93
N ARG A 80 -0.97 -4.18 11.14
CA ARG A 80 -0.79 -5.42 10.37
C ARG A 80 0.20 -5.20 9.22
N LYS A 81 1.18 -6.08 9.09
CA LYS A 81 2.12 -6.08 7.99
C LYS A 81 1.54 -6.78 6.78
N PHE A 82 1.79 -6.23 5.59
CA PHE A 82 1.45 -6.83 4.31
C PHE A 82 2.52 -6.51 3.26
N LYS A 83 2.49 -7.20 2.14
CA LYS A 83 3.43 -6.97 1.03
C LYS A 83 2.69 -6.26 -0.11
N ILE A 84 3.06 -4.99 -0.33
CA ILE A 84 2.51 -4.20 -1.44
C ILE A 84 3.03 -4.75 -2.77
N PHE A 85 2.15 -4.89 -3.76
CA PHE A 85 2.52 -5.27 -5.11
C PHE A 85 2.91 -4.04 -5.92
N LYS A 86 4.07 -4.10 -6.57
CA LYS A 86 4.51 -3.12 -7.55
C LYS A 86 5.18 -3.82 -8.72
N PHE A 87 5.18 -3.19 -9.89
CA PHE A 87 6.07 -3.61 -10.94
C PHE A 87 7.53 -3.34 -10.56
N ARG A 88 8.41 -4.26 -10.95
CA ARG A 88 9.84 -4.08 -10.75
C ARG A 88 10.36 -2.99 -11.69
N THR A 89 10.97 -1.97 -11.12
CA THR A 89 11.56 -0.83 -11.82
C THR A 89 13.07 -0.73 -11.67
N MET A 90 13.66 -1.67 -10.93
CA MET A 90 15.11 -1.75 -10.68
C MET A 90 15.65 -3.12 -11.08
N VAL A 91 16.95 -3.23 -11.27
CA VAL A 91 17.65 -4.49 -11.50
C VAL A 91 17.43 -5.47 -10.33
N ALA A 92 17.58 -6.77 -10.60
CA ALA A 92 17.48 -7.78 -9.56
C ALA A 92 18.51 -7.51 -8.46
N ASN A 93 18.10 -7.70 -7.18
CA ASN A 93 18.94 -7.45 -5.99
C ASN A 93 19.34 -5.97 -5.75
N ALA A 94 18.66 -5.00 -6.35
CA ALA A 94 18.90 -3.58 -6.10
C ALA A 94 18.88 -3.20 -4.61
N ASP A 95 18.07 -3.89 -3.81
CA ASP A 95 17.99 -3.69 -2.34
C ASP A 95 19.29 -4.05 -1.60
N LYS A 96 20.13 -4.90 -2.19
CA LYS A 96 21.43 -5.30 -1.61
C LYS A 96 22.58 -4.38 -2.01
N ILE A 97 22.38 -3.56 -3.04
CA ILE A 97 23.46 -2.77 -3.67
C ILE A 97 23.49 -1.32 -3.15
N GLY A 98 22.46 -0.87 -2.44
CA GLY A 98 22.40 0.53 -2.01
C GLY A 98 21.33 0.81 -0.97
N THR A 99 21.07 2.09 -0.71
CA THR A 99 20.09 2.55 0.27
C THR A 99 18.65 2.27 -0.17
N GLN A 100 17.72 2.21 0.78
CA GLN A 100 16.28 2.03 0.49
C GLN A 100 15.66 3.26 -0.19
N VAL A 101 16.36 4.39 -0.17
CA VAL A 101 15.90 5.64 -0.82
C VAL A 101 16.52 5.74 -2.20
N THR A 102 15.68 5.92 -3.21
CA THR A 102 16.09 6.16 -4.60
C THR A 102 16.48 7.64 -4.74
N VAL A 103 17.67 7.91 -5.24
CA VAL A 103 18.13 9.26 -5.59
C VAL A 103 17.90 9.53 -7.08
N SER A 104 18.00 10.80 -7.48
CA SER A 104 17.95 11.17 -8.90
C SER A 104 19.09 10.47 -9.65
N ASN A 105 18.81 9.93 -10.84
CA ASN A 105 19.76 9.17 -11.68
C ASN A 105 20.35 7.92 -11.02
N ASP A 106 19.56 7.22 -10.22
CA ASP A 106 19.97 5.96 -9.60
C ASP A 106 20.23 4.89 -10.68
N SER A 107 21.48 4.46 -10.81
CA SER A 107 21.92 3.48 -11.81
C SER A 107 21.25 2.11 -11.71
N ARG A 108 20.57 1.83 -10.59
CA ARG A 108 19.81 0.59 -10.39
C ARG A 108 18.46 0.59 -11.11
N VAL A 109 17.97 1.77 -11.53
CA VAL A 109 16.70 1.90 -12.24
C VAL A 109 16.87 1.45 -13.68
N THR A 110 15.99 0.56 -14.16
CA THR A 110 16.02 0.07 -15.54
C THR A 110 15.39 1.11 -16.49
N LYS A 111 15.68 1.04 -17.79
CA LYS A 111 15.11 1.96 -18.80
C LYS A 111 13.58 1.94 -18.83
N VAL A 112 12.99 0.75 -18.75
CA VAL A 112 11.54 0.58 -18.61
C VAL A 112 11.07 1.11 -17.26
N GLY A 113 11.82 0.81 -16.19
CA GLY A 113 11.51 1.26 -14.83
C GLY A 113 11.43 2.76 -14.68
N GLU A 114 12.28 3.53 -15.35
CA GLU A 114 12.25 4.98 -15.36
C GLU A 114 10.91 5.52 -15.92
N LYS A 115 10.48 4.98 -17.07
CA LYS A 115 9.19 5.33 -17.68
C LYS A 115 8.02 4.96 -16.77
N LEU A 116 8.04 3.76 -16.19
CA LEU A 116 6.98 3.31 -15.29
C LEU A 116 6.85 4.23 -14.06
N ARG A 117 7.95 4.65 -13.45
CA ARG A 117 7.96 5.59 -12.32
C ARG A 117 7.46 6.98 -12.71
N LYS A 118 7.89 7.49 -13.87
CA LYS A 118 7.46 8.80 -14.39
C LYS A 118 5.94 8.90 -14.50
N TYR A 119 5.28 7.84 -14.97
CA TYR A 119 3.82 7.81 -15.15
C TYR A 119 3.07 7.10 -14.04
N ARG A 120 3.74 6.68 -12.95
CA ARG A 120 3.15 5.94 -11.83
C ARG A 120 2.51 4.60 -12.21
N LEU A 121 2.87 4.03 -13.35
CA LEU A 121 2.35 2.75 -13.83
C LEU A 121 2.89 1.57 -13.01
N ASP A 122 4.00 1.76 -12.32
CA ASP A 122 4.58 0.78 -11.41
C ASP A 122 3.67 0.44 -10.21
N GLU A 123 2.71 1.30 -9.92
CA GLU A 123 1.78 1.13 -8.80
C GLU A 123 0.46 0.45 -9.19
N LEU A 124 0.17 0.24 -10.49
CA LEU A 124 -1.06 -0.42 -10.95
C LEU A 124 -1.33 -1.79 -10.30
N PRO A 125 -0.32 -2.65 -10.03
CA PRO A 125 -0.57 -3.93 -9.35
C PRO A 125 -1.11 -3.79 -7.91
N GLN A 126 -1.08 -2.60 -7.31
CA GLN A 126 -1.68 -2.36 -5.98
C GLN A 126 -3.20 -2.57 -5.97
N LEU A 127 -3.86 -2.55 -7.12
CA LEU A 127 -5.28 -2.95 -7.25
C LEU A 127 -5.53 -4.34 -6.64
N ILE A 128 -4.55 -5.24 -6.73
CA ILE A 128 -4.62 -6.57 -6.10
C ILE A 128 -4.68 -6.42 -4.57
N ASN A 129 -3.87 -5.52 -3.98
CA ASN A 129 -3.90 -5.28 -2.53
C ASN A 129 -5.22 -4.67 -2.07
N ILE A 130 -5.87 -3.85 -2.91
CA ILE A 130 -7.21 -3.31 -2.62
C ILE A 130 -8.21 -4.46 -2.57
N ILE A 131 -8.21 -5.37 -3.53
CA ILE A 131 -9.12 -6.53 -3.56
C ILE A 131 -8.87 -7.44 -2.36
N LEU A 132 -7.61 -7.67 -1.97
CA LEU A 132 -7.24 -8.49 -0.81
C LEU A 132 -7.60 -7.83 0.54
N GLY A 133 -7.88 -6.52 0.58
CA GLY A 133 -8.23 -5.81 1.80
C GLY A 133 -7.05 -5.25 2.59
N ASP A 134 -5.91 -5.16 1.96
CA ASP A 134 -4.72 -4.54 2.55
C ASP A 134 -4.73 -3.02 2.42
N MET A 135 -5.42 -2.51 1.39
CA MET A 135 -5.53 -1.09 1.04
C MET A 135 -6.95 -0.73 0.63
N THR A 136 -7.20 0.57 0.51
CA THR A 136 -8.43 1.16 -0.03
C THR A 136 -8.09 2.00 -1.26
N LEU A 137 -9.05 2.21 -2.14
CA LEU A 137 -8.85 3.02 -3.35
C LEU A 137 -8.54 4.48 -2.99
N VAL A 138 -9.27 5.00 -2.01
CA VAL A 138 -9.08 6.35 -1.47
C VAL A 138 -8.82 6.22 0.03
N GLY A 139 -7.63 6.62 0.47
CA GLY A 139 -7.21 6.53 1.87
C GLY A 139 -5.76 6.93 2.06
N THR A 140 -5.26 6.81 3.28
CA THR A 140 -3.86 7.09 3.60
C THR A 140 -2.94 6.02 3.00
N ARG A 141 -1.77 6.46 2.52
CA ARG A 141 -0.78 5.54 1.95
C ARG A 141 -0.13 4.73 3.08
N PRO A 142 -0.07 3.38 2.96
CA PRO A 142 0.59 2.55 3.96
C PRO A 142 2.09 2.86 4.05
N GLU A 143 2.59 3.07 5.27
CA GLU A 143 3.98 3.40 5.51
C GLU A 143 4.88 2.15 5.60
N SER A 144 6.18 2.34 5.37
CA SER A 144 7.13 1.26 5.58
C SER A 144 7.36 1.00 7.06
N THR A 145 7.65 -0.24 7.43
CA THR A 145 7.94 -0.65 8.80
C THR A 145 9.06 0.16 9.46
N HIS A 146 10.03 0.61 8.66
CA HIS A 146 11.13 1.44 9.13
C HIS A 146 10.65 2.81 9.60
N TYR A 147 9.78 3.47 8.82
CA TYR A 147 9.23 4.79 9.16
C TYR A 147 8.21 4.70 10.29
N VAL A 148 7.36 3.66 10.32
CA VAL A 148 6.40 3.45 11.41
C VAL A 148 7.12 3.36 12.76
N LYS A 149 8.26 2.67 12.85
CA LYS A 149 9.06 2.60 14.08
C LYS A 149 9.61 3.98 14.51
N LYS A 150 9.99 4.83 13.57
CA LYS A 150 10.46 6.20 13.86
C LYS A 150 9.32 7.15 14.22
N LEU A 151 8.18 7.02 13.55
CA LEU A 151 6.98 7.83 13.80
C LEU A 151 6.27 7.45 15.10
N SER A 152 6.41 6.22 15.57
CA SER A 152 5.79 5.71 16.81
C SER A 152 6.09 6.55 18.05
N LEU A 153 7.19 7.29 18.08
CA LEU A 153 7.53 8.18 19.21
C LEU A 153 6.88 9.58 19.13
N ILE A 154 6.46 10.01 17.92
CA ILE A 154 5.97 11.38 17.70
C ILE A 154 4.46 11.40 17.39
N HIS A 155 3.94 10.37 16.73
CA HIS A 155 2.55 10.27 16.26
C HIS A 155 1.66 9.31 17.06
N ILE A 156 2.08 8.86 18.23
CA ILE A 156 1.18 8.23 19.19
C ILE A 156 0.07 9.21 19.62
N SER A 157 0.31 10.51 19.52
CA SER A 157 -0.67 11.56 19.76
C SER A 157 -1.68 11.79 18.61
N GLU A 158 -1.42 11.26 17.39
CA GLU A 158 -2.38 11.29 16.27
C GLU A 158 -2.65 9.89 15.68
N PRO A 159 -3.00 8.87 16.46
CA PRO A 159 -3.23 7.51 15.95
C PRO A 159 -4.43 7.42 15.00
N THR A 160 -5.25 8.45 14.98
CA THR A 160 -6.55 8.52 14.30
C THR A 160 -6.46 8.68 12.80
N ARG A 161 -5.52 9.45 12.29
CA ARG A 161 -5.42 9.66 10.84
C ARG A 161 -4.83 8.48 10.09
N LEU A 162 -3.87 7.77 10.68
CA LEU A 162 -3.17 6.65 10.03
C LEU A 162 -3.84 5.30 10.24
N ALA A 163 -4.53 5.09 11.35
CA ALA A 163 -5.05 3.79 11.72
C ALA A 163 -6.53 3.57 11.40
N LEU A 164 -7.30 4.64 11.23
CA LEU A 164 -8.77 4.57 11.07
C LEU A 164 -9.27 4.98 9.69
N ILE A 165 -8.43 5.56 8.82
CA ILE A 165 -8.84 6.12 7.53
C ILE A 165 -8.27 5.33 6.32
N SER A 166 -7.42 4.34 6.54
CA SER A 166 -6.96 3.47 5.44
C SER A 166 -7.93 2.34 5.14
#